data_ac30c4f559295ccb2e4889d9f936085d
#
_entry.id   ac30c4f559295ccb2e4889d9f936085d
#
_cell.length_a   1.000
_cell.length_b   1.000
_cell.length_c   1.000
_cell.angle_alpha   90.00
_cell.angle_beta   90.00
_cell.angle_gamma   90.00
#
_symmetry.space_group_name_H-M   'P 1'
#
loop_
_entity.id
_entity.type
_entity.pdbx_description
1 polymer ?
#
loop_
_entity_poly.entity_id
_entity_poly.type
_entity_poly.pdbx_seq_one_letter_code
_entity_poly.pdbx_strand_id
1 'polypeptide(L)' 'MTFEEILPKLRQGAHIIRDGWGGAEEYVKLVDPKEFEGQAITRYFLISVAGEGFSMFQPTVCDILAEDWSIVSD' A
#
# COMPACT_ATOMS: atom_id res chain seq x y z
N MET A 1 3.46 12.74 4.89
CA MET A 1 2.33 13.07 4.01
C MET A 1 1.05 12.44 4.55
N THR A 2 -0.07 13.09 4.34
CA THR A 2 -1.37 12.48 4.65
C THR A 2 -1.67 11.37 3.65
N PHE A 3 -2.64 10.52 3.99
CA PHE A 3 -3.06 9.47 3.06
C PHE A 3 -3.62 10.06 1.76
N GLU A 4 -4.35 11.16 1.86
CA GLU A 4 -4.89 11.86 0.69
C GLU A 4 -3.79 12.36 -0.23
N GLU A 5 -2.67 12.79 0.33
CA GLU A 5 -1.53 13.25 -0.46
C GLU A 5 -0.77 12.09 -1.09
N ILE A 6 -0.65 10.97 -0.39
CA ILE A 6 0.18 9.86 -0.87
C ILE A 6 -0.59 8.92 -1.80
N LEU A 7 -1.91 8.89 -1.72
CA LEU A 7 -2.72 7.99 -2.56
C LEU A 7 -2.48 8.18 -4.05
N PRO A 8 -2.38 9.40 -4.58
CA PRO A 8 -2.06 9.57 -6.01
C PRO A 8 -0.72 8.97 -6.39
N LYS A 9 0.26 9.02 -5.49
CA LYS A 9 1.57 8.41 -5.73
C LYS A 9 1.47 6.89 -5.76
N LEU A 10 0.70 6.33 -4.83
CA LEU A 10 0.44 4.90 -4.79
C LEU A 10 -0.22 4.44 -6.09
N ARG A 11 -1.17 5.21 -6.61
CA ARG A 11 -1.85 4.90 -7.88
C ARG A 11 -0.90 4.94 -9.07
N GLN A 12 0.19 5.69 -8.96
CA GLN A 12 1.22 5.80 -10.01
C GLN A 12 2.27 4.70 -9.90
N GLY A 13 2.17 3.83 -8.91
CA GLY A 13 3.08 2.70 -8.73
C GLY A 13 4.11 2.87 -7.63
N ALA A 14 4.05 3.96 -6.86
CA ALA A 14 5.00 4.17 -5.78
C ALA A 14 4.77 3.16 -4.66
N HIS A 15 5.84 2.77 -3.99
CA HIS A 15 5.79 1.99 -2.76
C HIS A 15 5.78 2.95 -1.59
N ILE A 16 4.87 2.76 -0.65
CA ILE A 16 4.69 3.70 0.46
C ILE A 16 4.76 2.98 1.79
N ILE A 17 5.05 3.72 2.84
CA ILE A 17 5.14 3.20 4.20
C ILE A 17 4.76 4.31 5.18
N ARG A 18 4.28 3.92 6.36
CA ARG A 18 4.11 4.87 7.44
C ARG A 18 5.38 4.91 8.28
N ASP A 19 5.89 6.11 8.55
CA ASP A 19 7.10 6.28 9.36
C ASP A 19 6.90 5.75 10.79
N GLY A 20 5.66 5.76 11.27
CA GLY A 20 5.33 5.26 12.59
C GLY A 20 5.30 3.74 12.73
N TRP A 21 5.36 3.01 11.61
CA TRP A 21 5.43 1.56 11.68
C TRP A 21 6.85 1.16 12.11
N GLY A 22 6.97 0.55 13.28
CA GLY A 22 8.28 0.20 13.81
C GLY A 22 8.61 -1.28 13.70
N GLY A 23 7.86 -2.02 12.91
CA GLY A 23 8.02 -3.46 12.79
C GLY A 23 8.71 -3.87 11.50
N ALA A 24 8.28 -5.02 10.96
CA ALA A 24 8.89 -5.62 9.80
C ALA A 24 8.23 -5.18 8.48
N GLU A 25 7.31 -4.22 8.53
CA GLU A 25 6.64 -3.73 7.35
C GLU A 25 7.65 -3.04 6.43
N GLU A 26 7.65 -3.41 5.15
CA GLU A 26 8.59 -2.88 4.17
C GLU A 26 7.95 -1.82 3.29
N TYR A 27 6.76 -2.08 2.78
CA TYR A 27 6.02 -1.11 1.98
C TYR A 27 4.62 -1.62 1.64
N VAL A 28 3.78 -0.70 1.18
CA VAL A 28 2.47 -1.00 0.62
C VAL A 28 2.49 -0.59 -0.85
N LYS A 29 1.85 -1.37 -1.70
CA LYS A 29 1.73 -1.05 -3.12
C LYS A 29 0.31 -1.34 -3.60
N LEU A 30 -0.07 -0.69 -4.70
CA LEU A 30 -1.33 -0.98 -5.37
C LEU A 30 -1.11 -2.04 -6.43
N VAL A 31 -1.94 -3.06 -6.44
CA VAL A 31 -1.95 -4.08 -7.47
C VAL A 31 -3.17 -3.86 -8.35
N ASP A 32 -2.95 -3.81 -9.66
CA ASP A 32 -4.02 -3.63 -10.62
C ASP A 32 -4.07 -4.84 -11.55
N PRO A 33 -4.63 -5.98 -11.08
CA PRO A 33 -4.76 -7.16 -11.92
C PRO A 33 -5.84 -6.86 -12.95
N LYS A 34 -5.55 -7.12 -14.21
CA LYS A 34 -6.52 -6.78 -15.26
C LYS A 34 -7.67 -7.75 -15.29
N GLU A 35 -7.38 -9.04 -15.12
CA GLU A 35 -8.45 -10.04 -15.10
C GLU A 35 -7.94 -11.35 -14.52
N PHE A 36 -8.88 -12.16 -14.08
CA PHE A 36 -8.62 -13.52 -13.61
C PHE A 36 -9.71 -14.41 -14.20
N GLU A 37 -9.28 -15.42 -14.95
CA GLU A 37 -10.20 -16.35 -15.62
C GLU A 37 -11.24 -15.62 -16.48
N GLY A 38 -10.81 -14.56 -17.18
CA GLY A 38 -11.69 -13.78 -18.05
C GLY A 38 -12.60 -12.81 -17.33
N GLN A 39 -12.48 -12.66 -16.01
CA GLN A 39 -13.29 -11.75 -15.22
C GLN A 39 -12.43 -10.59 -14.72
N ALA A 40 -13.01 -9.40 -14.72
CA ALA A 40 -12.33 -8.23 -14.17
C ALA A 40 -12.17 -8.38 -12.66
N ILE A 41 -11.00 -7.98 -12.14
CA ILE A 41 -10.72 -8.02 -10.72
C ILE A 41 -10.51 -6.60 -10.21
N THR A 42 -11.10 -6.30 -9.05
CA THR A 42 -10.91 -5.01 -8.40
C THR A 42 -9.46 -4.85 -7.97
N ARG A 43 -8.90 -3.67 -8.15
CA ARG A 43 -7.57 -3.34 -7.65
C ARG A 43 -7.53 -3.48 -6.13
N TYR A 44 -6.37 -3.78 -5.59
CA TYR A 44 -6.21 -3.96 -4.15
C TYR A 44 -4.81 -3.56 -3.72
N PHE A 45 -4.64 -3.36 -2.41
CA PHE A 45 -3.34 -3.04 -1.84
C PHE A 45 -2.68 -4.31 -1.33
N LEU A 46 -1.36 -4.39 -1.50
CA LEU A 46 -0.53 -5.42 -0.89
C LEU A 46 0.45 -4.76 0.05
N ILE A 47 0.73 -5.43 1.16
CA ILE A 47 1.79 -5.03 2.07
C ILE A 47 2.88 -6.09 2.04
N SER A 48 4.13 -5.65 1.95
CA SER A 48 5.29 -6.53 2.03
C SER A 48 5.83 -6.47 3.45
N VAL A 49 5.98 -7.63 4.07
CA VAL A 49 6.48 -7.73 5.44
C VAL A 49 7.69 -8.65 5.44
N ALA A 50 8.79 -8.20 6.04
CA ALA A 50 10.03 -8.96 6.07
C ALA A 50 9.80 -10.32 6.73
N GLY A 51 10.21 -11.39 6.05
CA GLY A 51 10.07 -12.76 6.55
C GLY A 51 8.69 -13.36 6.36
N GLU A 52 7.70 -12.60 5.92
CA GLU A 52 6.34 -13.11 5.75
C GLU A 52 5.80 -12.96 4.32
N GLY A 53 6.51 -12.19 3.48
CA GLY A 53 6.11 -11.99 2.09
C GLY A 53 4.97 -10.99 1.95
N PHE A 54 4.08 -11.24 1.00
CA PHE A 54 2.99 -10.33 0.69
C PHE A 54 1.67 -10.81 1.28
N SER A 55 0.86 -9.86 1.72
CA SER A 55 -0.53 -10.13 2.09
C SER A 55 -1.39 -8.94 1.69
N MET A 56 -2.69 -9.14 1.67
CA MET A 56 -3.61 -8.05 1.34
C MET A 56 -3.60 -7.03 2.46
N PHE A 57 -3.62 -5.76 2.07
CA PHE A 57 -3.61 -4.66 3.02
C PHE A 57 -4.91 -3.90 2.97
N GLN A 58 -5.52 -3.69 4.13
CA GLN A 58 -6.69 -2.84 4.27
C GLN A 58 -6.34 -1.73 5.25
N PRO A 59 -6.29 -0.47 4.79
CA PRO A 59 -5.99 0.63 5.71
C PRO A 59 -7.03 0.71 6.81
N THR A 60 -6.55 0.84 8.04
CA THR A 60 -7.44 1.09 9.17
C THR A 60 -7.76 2.59 9.23
N VAL A 61 -8.68 2.96 10.13
CA VAL A 61 -8.96 4.38 10.36
C VAL A 61 -7.67 5.11 10.74
N CYS A 62 -6.84 4.49 11.58
CA CYS A 62 -5.57 5.08 11.97
C CYS A 62 -4.66 5.33 10.77
N ASP A 63 -4.62 4.39 9.83
CA ASP A 63 -3.80 4.53 8.61
C ASP A 63 -4.32 5.64 7.71
N ILE A 64 -5.65 5.73 7.55
CA ILE A 64 -6.25 6.71 6.67
C ILE A 64 -6.08 8.13 7.22
N LEU A 65 -6.12 8.28 8.53
CA LEU A 65 -5.99 9.59 9.18
C LEU A 65 -4.54 9.94 9.54
N ALA A 66 -3.60 9.03 9.31
CA ALA A 66 -2.20 9.27 9.62
C ALA A 66 -1.60 10.33 8.69
N GLU A 67 -0.61 11.06 9.21
CA GLU A 67 0.08 12.10 8.47
C GLU A 67 1.56 11.78 8.25
N ASP A 68 1.94 10.53 8.54
CA ASP A 68 3.34 10.08 8.50
C ASP A 68 3.64 9.13 7.33
N TRP A 69 2.87 9.22 6.27
CA TRP A 69 3.12 8.41 5.08
C TRP A 69 4.34 8.95 4.32
N SER A 70 5.14 8.04 3.80
CA SER A 70 6.34 8.38 3.01
C SER A 70 6.45 7.45 1.81
N ILE A 71 7.16 7.92 0.79
CA ILE A 71 7.45 7.10 -0.39
C ILE A 71 8.75 6.35 -0.12
N VAL A 72 8.71 5.03 -0.27
CA VAL A 72 9.89 4.17 -0.16
C VAL A 72 10.63 4.13 -1.49
N SER A 73 9.87 3.94 -2.58
CA SER A 73 10.43 3.94 -3.93
C SER A 73 9.32 4.25 -4.93
N ASP A 74 9.70 4.74 -6.07
CA ASP A 74 8.77 5.05 -7.18
C ASP A 74 8.69 3.91 -8.19
#